data_f3ff557943f9f92e2ba50235f0d5dabd
#
_entry.id   f3ff557943f9f92e2ba50235f0d5dabd
#
_cell.length_a   1.000
_cell.length_b   1.000
_cell.length_c   1.000
_cell.angle_alpha   90.00
_cell.angle_beta   90.00
_cell.angle_gamma   90.00
#
_symmetry.space_group_name_H-M   'P 1'
#
loop_
_entity.id
_entity.type
_entity.pdbx_description
1 polymer ?
#
loop_
_entity_poly.entity_id
_entity_poly.type
_entity_poly.pdbx_seq_one_letter_code
_entity_poly.pdbx_strand_id
1 'polypeptide(L)'
;QKTAYEISACLVGSEMCIRDRPLIIDENNKILENRKKLFKILSKPNNTRGEKVWLKRRFEDYSIKNEDVTELKIRMDIVPVSIAIAQAAKESGWGTSRFALEGNAMFGQWTWGKQGIAPLDREKNKGHKILKFPILRSSVQAYKNNLNTHNGYREFREKRAELRKLNKKISGLELVKYLHNYAATGSEYTKILKKIIDQNELTDFDGAILMNSNQASTLTL
;
A
#
# COMPACT_ATOMS: atom_id res chain seq x y z
N GLN A 1 9.41 -11.49 -20.08
CA GLN A 1 8.78 -11.34 -18.74
C GLN A 1 9.53 -12.25 -17.79
N LYS A 2 10.19 -11.68 -16.77
CA LYS A 2 10.87 -12.47 -15.73
C LYS A 2 9.81 -13.24 -14.93
N THR A 3 10.04 -14.50 -14.67
CA THR A 3 9.17 -15.34 -13.84
C THR A 3 9.23 -14.89 -12.38
N ALA A 4 8.21 -15.20 -11.58
CA ALA A 4 8.20 -14.88 -10.13
C ALA A 4 9.42 -15.46 -9.39
N TYR A 5 10.02 -16.52 -9.92
CA TYR A 5 11.20 -17.18 -9.38
C TYR A 5 12.51 -16.40 -9.68
N GLU A 6 12.67 -15.87 -10.90
CA GLU A 6 13.83 -15.06 -11.30
C GLU A 6 13.84 -13.70 -10.59
N ILE A 7 12.66 -13.14 -10.31
CA ILE A 7 12.51 -11.91 -9.54
C ILE A 7 12.87 -12.14 -8.06
N SER A 8 12.67 -13.35 -7.52
CA SER A 8 13.06 -13.72 -6.15
C SER A 8 14.58 -13.74 -5.95
N ALA A 9 15.36 -14.07 -6.99
CA ALA A 9 16.82 -14.16 -6.91
C ALA A 9 17.52 -12.79 -6.81
N CYS A 10 16.86 -11.70 -7.23
CA CYS A 10 17.41 -10.33 -7.17
C CYS A 10 17.36 -9.69 -5.78
N LEU A 11 16.61 -10.26 -4.84
CA LEU A 11 16.46 -9.73 -3.49
C LEU A 11 17.27 -10.58 -2.51
N VAL A 12 18.58 -10.41 -2.57
CA VAL A 12 19.50 -11.06 -1.62
C VAL A 12 19.09 -10.69 -0.19
N GLY A 13 18.55 -11.67 0.53
CA GLY A 13 18.63 -11.72 1.98
C GLY A 13 17.42 -11.34 2.80
N SER A 14 16.21 -11.12 2.27
CA SER A 14 15.09 -10.88 3.17
C SER A 14 13.85 -11.73 2.89
N GLU A 15 13.56 -12.62 3.85
CA GLU A 15 12.27 -13.31 3.99
C GLU A 15 11.08 -12.33 3.90
N MET A 16 11.29 -11.07 4.24
CA MET A 16 10.32 -9.99 4.16
C MET A 16 9.75 -9.83 2.74
N CYS A 17 10.60 -9.76 1.72
CA CYS A 17 10.14 -9.56 0.35
C CYS A 17 9.35 -10.75 -0.19
N ILE A 18 9.68 -11.96 0.23
CA ILE A 18 8.96 -13.19 -0.16
C ILE A 18 7.58 -13.22 0.50
N ARG A 19 7.49 -12.84 1.77
CA ARG A 19 6.27 -12.89 2.58
C ARG A 19 5.31 -11.73 2.33
N ASP A 20 5.84 -10.50 2.22
CA ASP A 20 5.03 -9.27 2.22
C ASP A 20 4.55 -8.89 0.82
N ARG A 21 5.34 -9.18 -0.22
CA ARG A 21 5.02 -8.87 -1.61
C ARG A 21 3.68 -9.48 -2.07
N PRO A 22 3.41 -10.79 -1.88
CA PRO A 22 2.13 -11.35 -2.26
C PRO A 22 0.94 -10.68 -1.57
N LEU A 23 1.09 -10.28 -0.30
CA LEU A 23 0.04 -9.59 0.45
C LEU A 23 -0.24 -8.20 -0.12
N ILE A 24 0.81 -7.45 -0.48
CA ILE A 24 0.68 -6.12 -1.10
C ILE A 24 -0.04 -6.22 -2.45
N ILE A 25 0.35 -7.21 -3.28
CA ILE A 25 -0.26 -7.45 -4.60
C ILE A 25 -1.72 -7.87 -4.45
N ASP A 26 -2.03 -8.79 -3.54
CA ASP A 26 -3.41 -9.26 -3.28
C ASP A 26 -4.33 -8.11 -2.84
N GLU A 27 -3.87 -7.29 -1.91
CA GLU A 27 -4.63 -6.11 -1.48
C GLU A 27 -4.76 -5.06 -2.60
N ASN A 28 -3.80 -4.93 -3.51
CA ASN A 28 -3.94 -4.10 -4.72
C ASN A 28 -4.98 -4.68 -5.67
N ASN A 29 -4.98 -5.98 -5.90
CA ASN A 29 -5.96 -6.66 -6.77
C ASN A 29 -7.38 -6.44 -6.24
N LYS A 30 -7.62 -6.57 -4.94
CA LYS A 30 -8.92 -6.28 -4.30
C LYS A 30 -9.37 -4.84 -4.53
N ILE A 31 -8.44 -3.88 -4.44
CA ILE A 31 -8.75 -2.47 -4.73
C ILE A 31 -9.12 -2.29 -6.20
N LEU A 32 -8.39 -2.92 -7.13
CA LEU A 32 -8.70 -2.84 -8.55
C LEU A 32 -10.05 -3.47 -8.91
N GLU A 33 -10.41 -4.59 -8.30
CA GLU A 33 -11.73 -5.20 -8.45
C GLU A 33 -12.84 -4.29 -7.93
N ASN A 34 -12.67 -3.72 -6.75
CA ASN A 34 -13.59 -2.74 -6.20
C ASN A 34 -13.69 -1.51 -7.11
N ARG A 35 -12.59 -1.05 -7.68
CA ARG A 35 -12.56 0.06 -8.63
C ARG A 35 -13.33 -0.28 -9.92
N LYS A 36 -13.15 -1.48 -10.50
CA LYS A 36 -13.95 -1.96 -11.64
C LYS A 36 -15.43 -1.97 -11.29
N LYS A 37 -15.79 -2.48 -10.11
CA LYS A 37 -17.18 -2.49 -9.63
C LYS A 37 -17.73 -1.08 -9.46
N LEU A 38 -16.94 -0.13 -8.92
CA LEU A 38 -17.33 1.27 -8.79
C LEU A 38 -17.71 1.86 -10.17
N PHE A 39 -16.83 1.74 -11.16
CA PHE A 39 -17.11 2.28 -12.50
C PHE A 39 -18.34 1.63 -13.15
N LYS A 40 -18.53 0.31 -12.97
CA LYS A 40 -19.72 -0.39 -13.42
C LYS A 40 -21.01 0.13 -12.76
N ILE A 41 -20.97 0.46 -11.48
CA ILE A 41 -22.12 1.04 -10.76
C ILE A 41 -22.39 2.45 -11.29
N LEU A 42 -21.37 3.26 -11.46
CA LEU A 42 -21.49 4.65 -11.91
C LEU A 42 -21.90 4.81 -13.37
N SER A 43 -21.72 3.79 -14.21
CA SER A 43 -22.17 3.81 -15.61
C SER A 43 -23.65 3.51 -15.79
N LYS A 44 -24.35 3.10 -14.73
CA LYS A 44 -25.79 2.78 -14.79
C LYS A 44 -26.65 4.03 -14.55
N PRO A 45 -27.77 4.17 -15.25
CA PRO A 45 -28.72 5.25 -14.99
C PRO A 45 -29.38 5.13 -13.60
N ASN A 46 -29.59 3.89 -13.11
CA ASN A 46 -30.18 3.61 -11.81
C ASN A 46 -29.43 2.49 -11.11
N ASN A 47 -29.15 2.70 -9.84
CA ASN A 47 -28.47 1.73 -8.98
C ASN A 47 -29.46 0.97 -8.10
N THR A 48 -29.23 -0.33 -7.95
CA THR A 48 -29.99 -1.18 -7.02
C THR A 48 -29.76 -0.77 -5.58
N ARG A 49 -30.64 -1.20 -4.66
CA ARG A 49 -30.48 -1.00 -3.21
C ARG A 49 -29.12 -1.55 -2.72
N GLY A 50 -28.71 -2.72 -3.19
CA GLY A 50 -27.44 -3.33 -2.80
C GLY A 50 -26.22 -2.50 -3.28
N GLU A 51 -26.29 -1.93 -4.48
CA GLU A 51 -25.23 -1.05 -5.01
C GLU A 51 -25.13 0.26 -4.23
N LYS A 52 -26.26 0.86 -3.85
CA LYS A 52 -26.30 2.06 -2.99
C LYS A 52 -25.67 1.78 -1.61
N VAL A 53 -26.01 0.65 -0.98
CA VAL A 53 -25.40 0.22 0.28
C VAL A 53 -23.89 -0.02 0.12
N TRP A 54 -23.48 -0.64 -0.99
CA TRP A 54 -22.07 -0.86 -1.27
C TRP A 54 -21.29 0.47 -1.44
N LEU A 55 -21.85 1.44 -2.17
CA LEU A 55 -21.26 2.78 -2.33
C LEU A 55 -21.11 3.49 -0.99
N LYS A 56 -22.16 3.48 -0.15
CA LYS A 56 -22.11 4.10 1.18
C LYS A 56 -20.97 3.55 2.01
N ARG A 57 -20.81 2.22 2.08
CA ARG A 57 -19.68 1.57 2.77
C ARG A 57 -18.32 2.02 2.19
N ARG A 58 -18.22 2.19 0.85
CA ARG A 58 -16.95 2.67 0.24
C ARG A 58 -16.64 4.11 0.65
N PHE A 59 -17.63 4.99 0.71
CA PHE A 59 -17.42 6.35 1.24
C PHE A 59 -16.91 6.33 2.68
N GLU A 60 -17.49 5.48 3.53
CA GLU A 60 -17.06 5.29 4.93
C GLU A 60 -15.61 4.75 4.99
N ASP A 61 -15.29 3.68 4.25
CA ASP A 61 -13.96 3.06 4.22
C ASP A 61 -12.85 4.04 3.78
N TYR A 62 -13.18 4.95 2.86
CA TYR A 62 -12.25 5.95 2.35
C TYR A 62 -12.39 7.32 3.03
N SER A 63 -13.12 7.40 4.15
CA SER A 63 -13.28 8.61 4.97
C SER A 63 -13.82 9.81 4.20
N ILE A 64 -14.83 9.59 3.35
CA ILE A 64 -15.50 10.61 2.55
C ILE A 64 -16.86 10.91 3.16
N LYS A 65 -17.03 12.13 3.70
CA LYS A 65 -18.23 12.51 4.46
C LYS A 65 -19.40 12.96 3.61
N ASN A 66 -19.13 13.54 2.43
CA ASN A 66 -20.11 14.16 1.55
C ASN A 66 -20.52 13.31 0.35
N GLU A 67 -20.20 12.00 0.37
CA GLU A 67 -20.47 11.05 -0.70
C GLU A 67 -19.93 11.51 -2.08
N ASP A 68 -18.82 12.26 -2.10
CA ASP A 68 -18.18 12.72 -3.31
C ASP A 68 -17.56 11.57 -4.09
N VAL A 69 -18.20 11.24 -5.21
CA VAL A 69 -17.77 10.19 -6.13
C VAL A 69 -16.41 10.50 -6.77
N THR A 70 -16.11 11.78 -7.02
CA THR A 70 -14.82 12.20 -7.61
C THR A 70 -13.69 11.91 -6.64
N GLU A 71 -13.87 12.29 -5.39
CA GLU A 71 -12.90 11.97 -4.32
C GLU A 71 -12.78 10.46 -4.10
N LEU A 72 -13.88 9.68 -4.18
CA LEU A 72 -13.82 8.23 -4.08
C LEU A 72 -12.98 7.61 -5.21
N LYS A 73 -13.12 8.08 -6.44
CA LYS A 73 -12.29 7.63 -7.58
C LYS A 73 -10.80 7.92 -7.38
N ILE A 74 -10.47 9.03 -6.70
CA ILE A 74 -9.08 9.43 -6.39
C ILE A 74 -8.51 8.58 -5.24
N ARG A 75 -9.29 8.35 -4.17
CA ARG A 75 -8.84 7.61 -2.98
C ARG A 75 -8.81 6.10 -3.19
N MET A 76 -9.81 5.54 -3.86
CA MET A 76 -9.90 4.10 -4.08
C MET A 76 -9.00 3.63 -5.23
N ASP A 77 -7.67 3.65 -5.00
CA ASP A 77 -6.69 3.18 -5.98
C ASP A 77 -5.49 2.51 -5.29
N ILE A 78 -4.68 1.82 -6.09
CA ILE A 78 -3.53 1.04 -5.62
C ILE A 78 -2.42 1.94 -5.06
N VAL A 79 -1.60 1.35 -4.19
CA VAL A 79 -0.26 1.87 -3.88
C VAL A 79 0.73 1.03 -4.68
N PRO A 80 1.67 1.63 -5.46
CA PRO A 80 2.69 0.87 -6.18
C PRO A 80 3.41 -0.12 -5.26
N VAL A 81 3.61 -1.33 -5.75
CA VAL A 81 4.25 -2.41 -4.97
C VAL A 81 5.67 -2.01 -4.60
N SER A 82 6.39 -1.38 -5.52
CA SER A 82 7.74 -0.85 -5.29
C SER A 82 7.82 0.13 -4.12
N ILE A 83 6.87 1.07 -4.01
CA ILE A 83 6.79 1.99 -2.87
C ILE A 83 6.52 1.23 -1.57
N ALA A 84 5.53 0.35 -1.58
CA ALA A 84 5.15 -0.37 -0.36
C ALA A 84 6.31 -1.25 0.16
N ILE A 85 7.04 -1.94 -0.72
CA ILE A 85 8.23 -2.72 -0.34
C ILE A 85 9.34 -1.79 0.18
N ALA A 86 9.64 -0.69 -0.51
CA ALA A 86 10.68 0.24 -0.09
C ALA A 86 10.39 0.87 1.28
N GLN A 87 9.14 1.25 1.54
CA GLN A 87 8.72 1.75 2.85
C GLN A 87 8.79 0.67 3.92
N ALA A 88 8.27 -0.53 3.64
CA ALA A 88 8.39 -1.64 4.59
C ALA A 88 9.85 -1.95 4.92
N ALA A 89 10.75 -2.00 3.93
CA ALA A 89 12.17 -2.20 4.14
C ALA A 89 12.80 -1.11 5.03
N LYS A 90 12.52 0.17 4.73
CA LYS A 90 13.05 1.31 5.47
C LYS A 90 12.52 1.35 6.91
N GLU A 91 11.21 1.17 7.12
CA GLU A 91 10.58 1.30 8.43
C GLU A 91 10.84 0.10 9.35
N SER A 92 10.94 -1.10 8.79
CA SER A 92 11.13 -2.34 9.55
C SER A 92 12.58 -2.81 9.64
N GLY A 93 13.53 -2.08 9.04
CA GLY A 93 14.91 -2.55 8.90
C GLY A 93 14.96 -3.87 8.14
N TRP A 94 14.31 -3.96 6.98
CA TRP A 94 14.18 -5.19 6.19
C TRP A 94 13.48 -6.34 6.94
N GLY A 95 12.52 -6.00 7.81
CA GLY A 95 11.75 -6.98 8.58
C GLY A 95 12.44 -7.51 9.84
N THR A 96 13.64 -7.00 10.18
CA THR A 96 14.43 -7.47 11.34
C THR A 96 14.11 -6.74 12.62
N SER A 97 13.42 -5.61 12.56
CA SER A 97 13.09 -4.85 13.76
C SER A 97 12.16 -5.62 14.70
N ARG A 98 12.29 -5.37 16.00
CA ARG A 98 11.41 -5.94 17.02
C ARG A 98 9.92 -5.67 16.74
N PHE A 99 9.59 -4.48 16.23
CA PHE A 99 8.22 -4.12 15.89
C PHE A 99 7.66 -4.93 14.74
N ALA A 100 8.49 -5.27 13.74
CA ALA A 100 8.11 -6.13 12.65
C ALA A 100 7.89 -7.57 13.13
N LEU A 101 8.81 -8.11 13.95
CA LEU A 101 8.79 -9.50 14.41
C LEU A 101 7.69 -9.77 15.44
N GLU A 102 7.55 -8.91 16.46
CA GLU A 102 6.60 -9.11 17.56
C GLU A 102 5.22 -8.49 17.29
N GLY A 103 5.14 -7.51 16.39
CA GLY A 103 3.93 -6.70 16.18
C GLY A 103 3.38 -6.70 14.77
N ASN A 104 3.96 -7.43 13.82
CA ASN A 104 3.60 -7.35 12.40
C ASN A 104 3.59 -5.88 11.88
N ALA A 105 4.38 -4.98 12.48
CA ALA A 105 4.36 -3.55 12.24
C ALA A 105 5.40 -3.16 11.18
N MET A 106 5.08 -3.43 9.91
CA MET A 106 6.01 -3.24 8.79
C MET A 106 6.20 -1.78 8.37
N PHE A 107 5.25 -0.90 8.67
CA PHE A 107 5.19 0.45 8.15
C PHE A 107 5.32 1.54 9.22
N GLY A 108 5.77 1.20 10.43
CA GLY A 108 6.06 2.16 11.50
C GLY A 108 4.87 3.01 11.94
N GLN A 109 3.64 2.53 11.80
CA GLN A 109 2.43 3.30 12.12
C GLN A 109 2.32 3.53 13.63
N TRP A 110 2.03 4.77 14.00
CA TRP A 110 1.95 5.18 15.39
C TRP A 110 0.53 5.10 15.95
N THR A 111 0.43 4.86 17.25
CA THR A 111 -0.84 4.90 18.00
C THR A 111 -0.60 5.48 19.40
N TRP A 112 -1.61 6.17 19.91
CA TRP A 112 -1.69 6.60 21.32
C TRP A 112 -2.57 5.66 22.14
N GLY A 113 -3.16 4.65 21.49
CA GLY A 113 -4.07 3.69 22.10
C GLY A 113 -3.34 2.58 22.88
N LYS A 114 -4.15 1.66 23.46
CA LYS A 114 -3.64 0.52 24.22
C LYS A 114 -2.93 -0.52 23.36
N GLN A 115 -3.27 -0.63 22.08
CA GLN A 115 -2.74 -1.61 21.14
C GLN A 115 -1.47 -1.10 20.46
N GLY A 116 -0.32 -1.17 21.17
CA GLY A 116 0.95 -0.76 20.59
C GLY A 116 2.13 -1.23 21.40
N ILE A 117 3.29 -1.35 20.73
CA ILE A 117 4.58 -1.69 21.31
C ILE A 117 5.33 -0.39 21.59
N ALA A 118 5.79 -0.18 22.83
CA ALA A 118 6.57 0.98 23.20
C ALA A 118 8.01 0.87 22.66
N PRO A 119 8.62 1.94 22.12
CA PRO A 119 10.04 1.99 21.85
C PRO A 119 10.87 1.75 23.12
N LEU A 120 12.05 1.11 23.01
CA LEU A 120 12.94 0.84 24.14
C LEU A 120 13.50 2.14 24.73
N ASP A 121 13.88 3.10 23.86
CA ASP A 121 14.47 4.39 24.22
C ASP A 121 13.43 5.49 24.42
N ARG A 122 12.31 5.14 25.01
CA ARG A 122 11.19 6.06 25.19
C ARG A 122 11.55 7.17 26.17
N GLU A 123 11.63 8.41 25.69
CA GLU A 123 11.60 9.57 26.60
C GLU A 123 10.31 9.52 27.45
N LYS A 124 10.42 9.68 28.76
CA LYS A 124 9.36 9.45 29.76
C LYS A 124 8.02 10.18 29.47
N ASN A 125 8.02 11.19 28.59
CA ASN A 125 6.84 12.04 28.30
C ASN A 125 6.20 11.84 26.92
N LYS A 126 6.69 10.95 26.04
CA LYS A 126 6.08 10.71 24.73
C LYS A 126 5.21 9.45 24.76
N GLY A 127 3.87 9.65 24.80
CA GLY A 127 2.86 8.59 24.91
C GLY A 127 2.66 7.71 23.68
N HIS A 128 3.37 7.98 22.56
CA HIS A 128 3.17 7.23 21.30
C HIS A 128 3.80 5.83 21.36
N LYS A 129 3.16 4.91 20.66
CA LYS A 129 3.59 3.51 20.49
C LYS A 129 3.55 3.17 19.01
N ILE A 130 4.27 2.13 18.59
CA ILE A 130 4.10 1.53 17.28
C ILE A 130 2.90 0.60 17.33
N LEU A 131 1.96 0.77 16.41
CA LEU A 131 0.73 -0.01 16.34
C LEU A 131 1.04 -1.49 16.10
N LYS A 132 0.46 -2.37 16.92
CA LYS A 132 0.58 -3.83 16.79
C LYS A 132 -0.59 -4.37 16.00
N PHE A 133 -0.32 -5.29 15.08
CA PHE A 133 -1.34 -5.94 14.25
C PHE A 133 -1.44 -7.44 14.56
N PRO A 134 -2.65 -8.02 14.57
CA PRO A 134 -2.85 -9.45 14.82
C PRO A 134 -2.23 -10.32 13.73
N ILE A 135 -2.26 -9.85 12.48
CA ILE A 135 -1.67 -10.49 11.31
C ILE A 135 -1.02 -9.45 10.39
N LEU A 136 -0.03 -9.86 9.62
CA LEU A 136 0.71 -9.01 8.71
C LEU A 136 -0.18 -8.30 7.67
N ARG A 137 -1.21 -9.00 7.15
CA ARG A 137 -2.19 -8.42 6.22
C ARG A 137 -2.86 -7.16 6.77
N SER A 138 -3.17 -7.13 8.06
CA SER A 138 -3.80 -5.95 8.69
C SER A 138 -2.88 -4.74 8.69
N SER A 139 -1.56 -4.93 8.83
CA SER A 139 -0.56 -3.86 8.68
C SER A 139 -0.55 -3.30 7.24
N VAL A 140 -0.57 -4.18 6.24
CA VAL A 140 -0.64 -3.78 4.82
C VAL A 140 -1.94 -3.00 4.53
N GLN A 141 -3.08 -3.47 5.02
CA GLN A 141 -4.38 -2.80 4.84
C GLN A 141 -4.40 -1.42 5.50
N ALA A 142 -3.94 -1.32 6.74
CA ALA A 142 -3.88 -0.06 7.47
C ALA A 142 -2.91 0.94 6.79
N TYR A 143 -1.76 0.50 6.32
CA TYR A 143 -0.82 1.31 5.54
C TYR A 143 -1.46 1.87 4.27
N LYS A 144 -2.10 1.02 3.46
CA LYS A 144 -2.75 1.44 2.22
C LYS A 144 -3.93 2.37 2.48
N ASN A 145 -4.70 2.10 3.54
CA ASN A 145 -5.78 2.99 3.95
C ASN A 145 -5.24 4.36 4.35
N ASN A 146 -4.15 4.43 5.10
CA ASN A 146 -3.51 5.69 5.49
C ASN A 146 -3.10 6.53 4.26
N LEU A 147 -2.39 5.95 3.30
CA LEU A 147 -2.01 6.67 2.06
C LEU A 147 -3.22 7.11 1.24
N ASN A 148 -4.30 6.34 1.28
CA ASN A 148 -5.51 6.60 0.52
C ASN A 148 -6.48 7.58 1.18
N THR A 149 -6.36 7.85 2.49
CA THR A 149 -7.32 8.67 3.23
C THR A 149 -6.72 9.89 3.91
N HIS A 150 -5.51 9.80 4.47
CA HIS A 150 -4.91 10.87 5.24
C HIS A 150 -4.56 12.10 4.38
N ASN A 151 -4.85 13.30 4.90
CA ASN A 151 -4.68 14.56 4.15
C ASN A 151 -3.23 14.83 3.72
N GLY A 152 -2.25 14.40 4.50
CA GLY A 152 -0.82 14.55 4.18
C GLY A 152 -0.38 13.86 2.88
N TYR A 153 -1.20 12.95 2.33
CA TYR A 153 -0.90 12.24 1.08
C TYR A 153 -1.82 12.63 -0.08
N ARG A 154 -2.42 13.82 0.00
CA ARG A 154 -3.31 14.33 -1.05
C ARG A 154 -2.59 14.46 -2.38
N GLU A 155 -1.42 15.08 -2.42
CA GLU A 155 -0.62 15.24 -3.65
C GLU A 155 -0.25 13.89 -4.29
N PHE A 156 0.11 12.89 -3.47
CA PHE A 156 0.35 11.53 -3.94
C PHE A 156 -0.87 10.96 -4.68
N ARG A 157 -2.06 11.12 -4.11
CA ARG A 157 -3.31 10.62 -4.71
C ARG A 157 -3.69 11.38 -5.99
N GLU A 158 -3.55 12.71 -5.98
CA GLU A 158 -3.83 13.57 -7.14
C GLU A 158 -2.90 13.22 -8.31
N LYS A 159 -1.59 13.05 -8.05
CA LYS A 159 -0.64 12.65 -9.09
C LYS A 159 -0.93 11.25 -9.63
N ARG A 160 -1.30 10.30 -8.76
CA ARG A 160 -1.73 8.97 -9.18
C ARG A 160 -2.97 9.02 -10.08
N ALA A 161 -3.95 9.85 -9.72
CA ALA A 161 -5.16 10.05 -10.52
C ALA A 161 -4.87 10.71 -11.88
N GLU A 162 -3.92 11.65 -11.94
CA GLU A 162 -3.42 12.23 -13.19
C GLU A 162 -2.82 11.16 -14.12
N LEU A 163 -1.95 10.29 -13.59
CA LEU A 163 -1.39 9.17 -14.37
C LEU A 163 -2.49 8.27 -14.93
N ARG A 164 -3.53 7.96 -14.13
CA ARG A 164 -4.71 7.21 -14.60
C ARG A 164 -5.44 7.92 -15.73
N LYS A 165 -5.67 9.22 -15.61
CA LYS A 165 -6.34 10.02 -16.63
C LYS A 165 -5.56 10.03 -17.95
N LEU A 166 -4.24 10.01 -17.87
CA LEU A 166 -3.33 9.97 -19.02
C LEU A 166 -3.08 8.54 -19.55
N ASN A 167 -3.73 7.52 -18.98
CA ASN A 167 -3.50 6.10 -19.29
C ASN A 167 -2.02 5.68 -19.14
N LYS A 168 -1.28 6.34 -18.24
CA LYS A 168 0.10 5.98 -17.94
C LYS A 168 0.16 4.88 -16.88
N LYS A 169 1.27 4.11 -16.90
CA LYS A 169 1.58 3.14 -15.85
C LYS A 169 1.72 3.87 -14.50
N ILE A 170 1.12 3.32 -13.45
CA ILE A 170 1.32 3.81 -12.09
C ILE A 170 2.67 3.29 -11.60
N SER A 171 3.68 4.13 -11.63
CA SER A 171 5.06 3.80 -11.24
C SER A 171 5.40 4.37 -9.87
N GLY A 172 6.05 3.55 -9.04
CA GLY A 172 6.53 4.01 -7.74
C GLY A 172 7.61 5.09 -7.86
N LEU A 173 8.47 5.04 -8.86
CA LEU A 173 9.50 6.07 -9.08
C LEU A 173 8.91 7.45 -9.37
N GLU A 174 7.77 7.50 -10.09
CA GLU A 174 7.10 8.78 -10.35
C GLU A 174 6.37 9.32 -9.10
N LEU A 175 5.88 8.43 -8.24
CA LEU A 175 5.04 8.77 -7.11
C LEU A 175 5.79 8.96 -5.80
N VAL A 176 6.97 8.37 -5.63
CA VAL A 176 7.71 8.35 -4.36
C VAL A 176 8.01 9.74 -3.80
N LYS A 177 8.27 10.73 -4.66
CA LYS A 177 8.56 12.11 -4.23
C LYS A 177 7.40 12.79 -3.50
N TYR A 178 6.17 12.35 -3.72
CA TYR A 178 4.97 12.89 -3.07
C TYR A 178 4.69 12.25 -1.69
N LEU A 179 5.62 11.45 -1.18
CA LEU A 179 5.57 10.87 0.17
C LEU A 179 6.44 11.61 1.18
N HIS A 180 6.84 12.86 0.88
CA HIS A 180 7.67 13.67 1.76
C HIS A 180 7.05 13.92 3.15
N ASN A 181 5.72 13.85 3.27
CA ASN A 181 5.02 13.98 4.55
C ASN A 181 4.98 12.69 5.38
N TYR A 182 5.58 11.59 4.90
CA TYR A 182 5.57 10.31 5.63
C TYR A 182 6.52 10.30 6.82
N ALA A 183 7.63 11.00 6.71
CA ALA A 183 8.63 11.13 7.78
C ALA A 183 9.03 12.60 7.98
N ALA A 184 9.49 12.93 9.18
CA ALA A 184 9.95 14.29 9.53
C ALA A 184 11.12 14.78 8.67
N THR A 185 11.90 13.87 8.08
CA THR A 185 13.03 14.18 7.19
C THR A 185 12.61 14.60 5.76
N GLY A 186 11.31 14.57 5.46
CA GLY A 186 10.76 15.13 4.23
C GLY A 186 11.39 14.57 2.94
N SER A 187 12.05 15.44 2.17
CA SER A 187 12.65 15.05 0.89
C SER A 187 13.80 14.05 1.02
N GLU A 188 14.54 14.05 2.12
CA GLU A 188 15.59 13.04 2.34
C GLU A 188 14.99 11.63 2.47
N TYR A 189 13.84 11.51 3.12
CA TYR A 189 13.10 10.25 3.17
C TYR A 189 12.78 9.73 1.77
N THR A 190 12.24 10.58 0.91
CA THR A 190 11.86 10.17 -0.44
C THR A 190 13.06 9.83 -1.33
N LYS A 191 14.22 10.48 -1.14
CA LYS A 191 15.48 10.10 -1.80
C LYS A 191 15.94 8.71 -1.39
N ILE A 192 15.86 8.37 -0.10
CA ILE A 192 16.19 7.04 0.41
C ILE A 192 15.27 5.98 -0.21
N LEU A 193 13.97 6.22 -0.22
CA LEU A 193 13.01 5.31 -0.86
C LEU A 193 13.31 5.12 -2.34
N LYS A 194 13.57 6.20 -3.06
CA LYS A 194 13.96 6.14 -4.47
C LYS A 194 15.18 5.26 -4.68
N LYS A 195 16.22 5.44 -3.86
CA LYS A 195 17.44 4.63 -3.91
C LYS A 195 17.15 3.14 -3.66
N ILE A 196 16.30 2.81 -2.68
CA ILE A 196 15.89 1.43 -2.40
C ILE A 196 15.15 0.85 -3.62
N ILE A 197 14.23 1.60 -4.23
CA ILE A 197 13.48 1.16 -5.40
C ILE A 197 14.42 0.88 -6.58
N ASP A 198 15.31 1.81 -6.88
CA ASP A 198 16.25 1.72 -8.01
C ASP A 198 17.27 0.57 -7.81
N GLN A 199 17.90 0.48 -6.64
CA GLN A 199 18.92 -0.53 -6.37
C GLN A 199 18.39 -1.97 -6.33
N ASN A 200 17.11 -2.16 -6.03
CA ASN A 200 16.48 -3.48 -5.95
C ASN A 200 15.51 -3.76 -7.11
N GLU A 201 15.51 -2.93 -8.16
CA GLU A 201 14.66 -3.08 -9.36
C GLU A 201 13.17 -3.26 -9.02
N LEU A 202 12.69 -2.61 -7.93
CA LEU A 202 11.36 -2.87 -7.37
C LEU A 202 10.22 -2.45 -8.31
N THR A 203 10.49 -1.61 -9.31
CA THR A 203 9.49 -1.19 -10.32
C THR A 203 8.96 -2.33 -11.16
N ASP A 204 9.68 -3.45 -11.25
CA ASP A 204 9.24 -4.66 -11.96
C ASP A 204 7.96 -5.23 -11.34
N PHE A 205 7.75 -4.96 -10.04
CA PHE A 205 6.55 -5.40 -9.32
C PHE A 205 5.33 -4.47 -9.46
N ASP A 206 5.48 -3.26 -9.99
CA ASP A 206 4.37 -2.28 -10.09
C ASP A 206 3.24 -2.68 -11.06
N GLY A 207 3.39 -3.78 -11.77
CA GLY A 207 2.36 -4.38 -12.62
C GLY A 207 2.14 -5.86 -12.34
N ALA A 208 2.74 -6.38 -11.26
CA ALA A 208 2.64 -7.79 -10.93
C ALA A 208 1.22 -8.20 -10.52
N ILE A 209 0.79 -9.36 -10.96
CA ILE A 209 -0.49 -10.00 -10.64
C ILE A 209 -0.17 -11.36 -10.01
N LEU A 210 -0.89 -11.72 -8.94
CA LEU A 210 -0.82 -13.08 -8.40
C LEU A 210 -1.51 -14.04 -9.38
N MET A 211 -0.79 -15.06 -9.80
CA MET A 211 -1.39 -16.16 -10.58
C MET A 211 -2.22 -17.04 -9.65
N ASN A 212 -3.43 -17.37 -10.08
CA ASN A 212 -4.24 -18.40 -9.41
C ASN A 212 -3.55 -19.76 -9.58
N SER A 213 -3.59 -20.60 -8.55
CA SER A 213 -3.00 -21.94 -8.57
C SER A 213 -3.40 -22.80 -9.78
N ASN A 214 -4.61 -22.58 -10.30
CA ASN A 214 -5.11 -23.28 -11.50
C ASN A 214 -4.47 -22.79 -12.82
N GLN A 215 -3.82 -21.61 -12.84
CA GLN A 215 -3.10 -21.10 -14.02
C GLN A 215 -1.61 -21.51 -14.01
N ALA A 216 -1.06 -21.83 -12.85
CA ALA A 216 0.31 -22.30 -12.74
C ALA A 216 0.50 -23.69 -13.37
N SER A 217 -0.53 -24.53 -13.33
CA SER A 217 -0.49 -25.91 -13.89
C SER A 217 -0.46 -25.96 -15.43
N THR A 218 -0.80 -24.87 -16.11
CA THR A 218 -0.84 -24.81 -17.60
C THR A 218 0.48 -24.33 -18.22
N LEU A 219 1.44 -23.88 -17.41
CA LEU A 219 2.75 -23.38 -17.87
C LEU A 219 3.88 -24.39 -17.71
N THR A 220 3.58 -25.60 -17.23
CA THR A 220 4.56 -26.68 -17.00
C THR A 220 4.46 -27.83 -18.02
N LEU A 221 3.97 -27.55 -19.23
CA LEU A 221 4.00 -28.51 -20.38
C LEU A 221 4.77 -27.89 -21.53
#